data_4c11c23b8ed45a10e4c98110f0059bb3
#
_entry.id   4c11c23b8ed45a10e4c98110f0059bb3
#
_cell.length_a   1.000
_cell.length_b   1.000
_cell.length_c   1.000
_cell.angle_alpha   90.00
_cell.angle_beta   90.00
_cell.angle_gamma   90.00
#
_symmetry.space_group_name_H-M   'P 1'
#
loop_
_entity.id
_entity.type
_entity.pdbx_description
1 polymer ?
#
loop_
_entity_poly.entity_id
_entity_poly.type
_entity_poly.pdbx_seq_one_letter_code
_entity_poly.pdbx_strand_id
1 'polypeptide(L)'
;MEPANPRKLFIPVILGTTRQGRMSAHAAGLIAQELAKQANVETELIDIARLPLPTDNAGEELKHAPFAAKMDRADALVVVAPEYNHGYPGLLKHVLDTCLKEYIHKAVGIAGVSAGPFGGVRVIQNLLPVMRELGLVTIFWDVNFSSVQKVFSPAGELLDDSFIRRIDKFLNELIWMAKTLRYGREQVAIS
;
A
#
# COMPACT_ATOMS: atom_id res chain seq x y z
N MET A 1 10.19 0.96 35.02
CA MET A 1 9.23 0.08 34.32
C MET A 1 9.65 0.03 32.87
N GLU A 2 10.15 -1.11 32.41
CA GLU A 2 10.32 -1.31 30.96
C GLU A 2 8.95 -1.17 30.32
N PRO A 3 8.81 -0.41 29.22
CA PRO A 3 7.56 -0.35 28.50
C PRO A 3 7.25 -1.76 27.99
N ALA A 4 6.03 -2.24 28.24
CA ALA A 4 5.54 -3.50 27.69
C ALA A 4 5.91 -3.52 26.21
N ASN A 5 6.47 -4.64 25.73
CA ASN A 5 6.94 -4.79 24.34
C ASN A 5 5.79 -4.35 23.39
N PRO A 6 5.93 -3.21 22.70
CA PRO A 6 4.82 -2.67 21.93
C PRO A 6 4.48 -3.67 20.83
N ARG A 7 3.17 -3.91 20.57
CA ARG A 7 2.75 -4.78 19.48
C ARG A 7 3.47 -4.38 18.18
N LYS A 8 3.80 -5.34 17.34
CA LYS A 8 4.37 -5.07 16.02
C LYS A 8 3.48 -4.11 15.23
N LEU A 9 4.09 -3.32 14.37
CA LEU A 9 3.34 -2.55 13.38
C LEU A 9 2.71 -3.51 12.37
N PHE A 10 1.46 -3.33 12.04
CA PHE A 10 0.84 -4.04 10.93
C PHE A 10 0.77 -3.15 9.71
N ILE A 11 1.48 -3.53 8.65
CA ILE A 11 1.60 -2.76 7.40
C ILE A 11 1.24 -3.68 6.22
N PRO A 12 -0.03 -3.76 5.82
CA PRO A 12 -0.43 -4.53 4.65
C PRO A 12 0.02 -3.87 3.35
N VAL A 13 0.33 -4.70 2.34
CA VAL A 13 0.64 -4.30 0.98
C VAL A 13 -0.56 -4.63 0.10
N ILE A 14 -1.17 -3.62 -0.52
CA ILE A 14 -2.34 -3.76 -1.39
C ILE A 14 -1.87 -3.85 -2.84
N LEU A 15 -2.08 -4.99 -3.50
CA LEU A 15 -1.87 -5.15 -4.93
C LEU A 15 -3.09 -4.65 -5.70
N GLY A 16 -2.98 -3.45 -6.25
CA GLY A 16 -4.08 -2.63 -6.77
C GLY A 16 -4.57 -2.96 -8.18
N THR A 17 -4.49 -4.21 -8.64
CA THR A 17 -5.00 -4.62 -9.95
C THR A 17 -5.39 -6.09 -9.99
N THR A 18 -6.35 -6.42 -10.86
CA THR A 18 -6.86 -7.79 -11.06
C THR A 18 -6.41 -8.40 -12.40
N ARG A 19 -5.66 -7.66 -13.22
CA ARG A 19 -5.25 -8.09 -14.55
C ARG A 19 -4.43 -9.39 -14.49
N GLN A 20 -4.70 -10.33 -15.36
CA GLN A 20 -3.89 -11.55 -15.53
C GLN A 20 -2.48 -11.19 -16.07
N GLY A 21 -1.45 -11.91 -15.64
CA GLY A 21 -0.06 -11.65 -16.05
C GLY A 21 0.49 -10.30 -15.59
N ARG A 22 -0.07 -9.72 -14.54
CA ARG A 22 0.34 -8.41 -13.99
C ARG A 22 1.72 -8.44 -13.36
N MET A 23 2.67 -7.75 -13.94
CA MET A 23 4.04 -7.59 -13.39
C MET A 23 4.06 -6.84 -12.06
N SER A 24 3.03 -6.04 -11.76
CA SER A 24 2.86 -5.37 -10.46
C SER A 24 2.73 -6.35 -9.29
N ALA A 25 2.38 -7.62 -9.53
CA ALA A 25 2.38 -8.66 -8.50
C ALA A 25 3.81 -8.95 -7.99
N HIS A 26 4.81 -8.91 -8.87
CA HIS A 26 6.22 -9.09 -8.49
C HIS A 26 6.71 -7.89 -7.67
N ALA A 27 6.35 -6.67 -8.06
CA ALA A 27 6.68 -5.46 -7.31
C ALA A 27 6.05 -5.48 -5.90
N ALA A 28 4.78 -5.85 -5.79
CA ALA A 28 4.09 -5.96 -4.50
C ALA A 28 4.68 -7.08 -3.63
N GLY A 29 5.01 -8.22 -4.25
CA GLY A 29 5.67 -9.33 -3.58
C GLY A 29 7.05 -8.95 -3.02
N LEU A 30 7.85 -8.23 -3.80
CA LEU A 30 9.16 -7.75 -3.37
C LEU A 30 9.03 -6.78 -2.17
N ILE A 31 8.13 -5.81 -2.24
CA ILE A 31 7.90 -4.88 -1.13
C ILE A 31 7.43 -5.63 0.13
N ALA A 32 6.52 -6.60 0.00
CA ALA A 32 6.07 -7.41 1.13
C ALA A 32 7.20 -8.26 1.74
N GLN A 33 8.09 -8.81 0.90
CA GLN A 33 9.27 -9.55 1.35
C GLN A 33 10.24 -8.66 2.12
N GLU A 34 10.52 -7.43 1.64
CA GLU A 34 11.39 -6.49 2.34
C GLU A 34 10.77 -6.00 3.66
N LEU A 35 9.45 -5.78 3.70
CA LEU A 35 8.72 -5.48 4.94
C LEU A 35 8.82 -6.63 5.96
N ALA A 36 8.68 -7.88 5.51
CA ALA A 36 8.75 -9.05 6.38
C ALA A 36 10.11 -9.23 7.06
N LYS A 37 11.19 -8.64 6.51
CA LYS A 37 12.53 -8.66 7.12
C LYS A 37 12.64 -7.69 8.32
N GLN A 38 11.71 -6.75 8.47
CA GLN A 38 11.73 -5.75 9.53
C GLN A 38 11.27 -6.36 10.86
N ALA A 39 12.13 -6.38 11.88
CA ALA A 39 11.92 -7.12 13.13
C ALA A 39 10.60 -6.79 13.86
N ASN A 40 10.15 -5.53 13.78
CA ASN A 40 8.96 -5.05 14.50
C ASN A 40 7.76 -4.79 13.58
N VAL A 41 7.74 -5.43 12.40
CA VAL A 41 6.67 -5.30 11.41
C VAL A 41 6.03 -6.66 11.19
N GLU A 42 4.72 -6.67 11.06
CA GLU A 42 3.90 -7.72 10.50
C GLU A 42 3.32 -7.19 9.19
N THR A 43 3.35 -7.99 8.14
CA THR A 43 2.84 -7.60 6.83
C THR A 43 2.02 -8.72 6.21
N GLU A 44 1.13 -8.33 5.31
CA GLU A 44 0.33 -9.24 4.49
C GLU A 44 0.18 -8.65 3.10
N LEU A 45 0.31 -9.47 2.06
CA LEU A 45 -0.03 -9.07 0.70
C LEU A 45 -1.52 -9.28 0.45
N ILE A 46 -2.26 -8.18 0.28
CA ILE A 46 -3.69 -8.18 -0.04
C ILE A 46 -3.84 -8.02 -1.54
N ASP A 47 -4.20 -9.10 -2.21
CA ASP A 47 -4.51 -9.10 -3.63
C ASP A 47 -6.00 -8.78 -3.84
N ILE A 48 -6.31 -7.60 -4.41
CA ILE A 48 -7.69 -7.18 -4.63
C ILE A 48 -8.48 -8.12 -5.58
N ALA A 49 -7.78 -8.91 -6.39
CA ALA A 49 -8.42 -9.92 -7.25
C ALA A 49 -9.07 -11.06 -6.46
N ARG A 50 -8.70 -11.23 -5.19
CA ARG A 50 -9.21 -12.29 -4.30
C ARG A 50 -10.27 -11.78 -3.33
N LEU A 51 -10.59 -10.49 -3.35
CA LEU A 51 -11.62 -9.91 -2.50
C LEU A 51 -12.99 -10.10 -3.17
N PRO A 52 -13.96 -10.73 -2.51
CA PRO A 52 -15.33 -10.83 -3.02
C PRO A 52 -16.05 -9.50 -2.79
N LEU A 53 -15.72 -8.52 -3.63
CA LEU A 53 -16.31 -7.19 -3.53
C LEU A 53 -17.65 -7.15 -4.24
N PRO A 54 -18.72 -6.66 -3.59
CA PRO A 54 -19.97 -6.39 -4.26
C PRO A 54 -19.79 -5.29 -5.32
N THR A 55 -20.53 -5.39 -6.40
CA THR A 55 -20.49 -4.42 -7.52
C THR A 55 -21.61 -3.39 -7.45
N ASP A 56 -22.59 -3.61 -6.59
CA ASP A 56 -23.69 -2.71 -6.30
C ASP A 56 -23.28 -1.72 -5.18
N ASN A 57 -23.74 -0.50 -5.31
CA ASN A 57 -23.40 0.55 -4.36
C ASN A 57 -24.49 0.68 -3.28
N ALA A 58 -24.35 -0.04 -2.18
CA ALA A 58 -25.27 0.02 -1.04
C ALA A 58 -24.68 0.81 0.16
N GLY A 59 -23.74 1.71 -0.07
CA GLY A 59 -23.17 2.59 0.97
C GLY A 59 -22.37 1.84 2.05
N GLU A 60 -22.59 2.14 3.32
CA GLU A 60 -21.85 1.53 4.43
C GLU A 60 -22.06 0.02 4.57
N GLU A 61 -23.12 -0.54 4.03
CA GLU A 61 -23.40 -1.98 4.04
C GLU A 61 -22.46 -2.78 3.14
N LEU A 62 -21.72 -2.09 2.23
CA LEU A 62 -20.79 -2.71 1.30
C LEU A 62 -19.44 -3.10 1.90
N LYS A 63 -19.22 -2.87 3.18
CA LYS A 63 -17.96 -3.21 3.81
C LYS A 63 -17.69 -4.70 3.73
N HIS A 64 -16.66 -5.06 2.99
CA HIS A 64 -16.06 -6.39 3.10
C HIS A 64 -15.42 -6.51 4.49
N ALA A 65 -16.15 -7.08 5.45
CA ALA A 65 -15.76 -7.08 6.87
C ALA A 65 -14.31 -7.57 7.11
N PRO A 66 -13.79 -8.63 6.44
CA PRO A 66 -12.40 -9.04 6.60
C PRO A 66 -11.40 -8.01 6.11
N PHE A 67 -11.69 -7.26 5.05
CA PHE A 67 -10.81 -6.19 4.56
C PHE A 67 -10.85 -4.99 5.51
N ALA A 68 -12.03 -4.55 5.91
CA ALA A 68 -12.20 -3.45 6.86
C ALA A 68 -11.48 -3.72 8.19
N ALA A 69 -11.57 -4.93 8.74
CA ALA A 69 -10.86 -5.33 9.96
C ALA A 69 -9.32 -5.25 9.79
N LYS A 70 -8.79 -5.58 8.61
CA LYS A 70 -7.37 -5.41 8.32
C LYS A 70 -6.97 -3.94 8.24
N MET A 71 -7.80 -3.12 7.59
CA MET A 71 -7.57 -1.67 7.51
C MET A 71 -7.66 -1.01 8.87
N ASP A 72 -8.60 -1.41 9.71
CA ASP A 72 -8.72 -0.91 11.08
C ASP A 72 -7.47 -1.24 11.92
N ARG A 73 -6.98 -2.48 11.84
CA ARG A 73 -5.78 -2.94 12.55
C ARG A 73 -4.50 -2.30 12.03
N ALA A 74 -4.45 -1.86 10.77
CA ALA A 74 -3.25 -1.36 10.13
C ALA A 74 -2.69 -0.09 10.81
N ASP A 75 -1.37 0.00 10.92
CA ASP A 75 -0.67 1.22 11.37
C ASP A 75 -0.23 2.09 10.18
N ALA A 76 -0.02 1.47 9.04
CA ALA A 76 0.25 2.10 7.75
C ALA A 76 -0.17 1.15 6.61
N LEU A 77 -0.15 1.63 5.38
CA LEU A 77 -0.44 0.86 4.17
C LEU A 77 0.65 1.05 3.13
N VAL A 78 0.83 0.05 2.26
CA VAL A 78 1.48 0.25 0.96
C VAL A 78 0.47 -0.04 -0.14
N VAL A 79 0.32 0.89 -1.09
CA VAL A 79 -0.51 0.70 -2.28
C VAL A 79 0.39 0.53 -3.50
N VAL A 80 0.35 -0.63 -4.14
CA VAL A 80 1.09 -0.93 -5.37
C VAL A 80 0.10 -0.89 -6.54
N ALA A 81 0.24 0.13 -7.39
CA ALA A 81 -0.72 0.40 -8.47
C ALA A 81 -0.04 0.47 -9.84
N PRO A 82 -0.51 -0.29 -10.85
CA PRO A 82 -0.09 -0.07 -12.22
C PRO A 82 -0.76 1.18 -12.81
N GLU A 83 -0.04 1.84 -13.70
CA GLU A 83 -0.59 2.96 -14.47
C GLU A 83 -1.42 2.44 -15.65
N TYR A 84 -2.71 2.71 -15.66
CA TYR A 84 -3.64 2.43 -16.74
C TYR A 84 -4.21 3.74 -17.28
N ASN A 85 -3.90 4.07 -18.53
CA ASN A 85 -4.41 5.29 -19.19
C ASN A 85 -4.21 6.54 -18.32
N HIS A 86 -2.99 6.72 -17.79
CA HIS A 86 -2.58 7.81 -16.90
C HIS A 86 -3.24 7.83 -15.50
N GLY A 87 -4.02 6.81 -15.14
CA GLY A 87 -4.69 6.72 -13.86
C GLY A 87 -4.47 5.37 -13.16
N TYR A 88 -5.16 5.17 -12.06
CA TYR A 88 -5.19 3.92 -11.31
C TYR A 88 -6.34 3.01 -11.80
N PRO A 89 -6.24 1.68 -11.55
CA PRO A 89 -7.33 0.76 -11.87
C PRO A 89 -8.62 1.09 -11.12
N GLY A 90 -9.77 1.06 -11.81
CA GLY A 90 -11.07 1.38 -11.20
C GLY A 90 -11.43 0.47 -10.02
N LEU A 91 -11.06 -0.82 -10.07
CA LEU A 91 -11.26 -1.74 -8.96
C LEU A 91 -10.42 -1.38 -7.73
N LEU A 92 -9.23 -0.78 -7.88
CA LEU A 92 -8.48 -0.26 -6.75
C LEU A 92 -9.27 0.85 -6.04
N LYS A 93 -9.84 1.79 -6.82
CA LYS A 93 -10.68 2.85 -6.25
C LYS A 93 -11.87 2.26 -5.52
N HIS A 94 -12.55 1.30 -6.14
CA HIS A 94 -13.69 0.63 -5.52
C HIS A 94 -13.34 -0.04 -4.19
N VAL A 95 -12.20 -0.76 -4.11
CA VAL A 95 -11.70 -1.34 -2.85
C VAL A 95 -11.43 -0.28 -1.80
N LEU A 96 -10.74 0.80 -2.17
CA LEU A 96 -10.41 1.88 -1.24
C LEU A 96 -11.67 2.54 -0.68
N ASP A 97 -12.70 2.71 -1.51
CA ASP A 97 -13.97 3.35 -1.13
C ASP A 97 -14.85 2.50 -0.19
N THR A 98 -14.53 1.22 0.00
CA THR A 98 -15.26 0.37 0.95
C THR A 98 -14.94 0.70 2.42
N CYS A 99 -13.92 1.50 2.69
CA CYS A 99 -13.51 1.93 4.02
C CYS A 99 -13.29 3.45 4.02
N LEU A 100 -13.48 4.09 5.17
CA LEU A 100 -13.17 5.51 5.37
C LEU A 100 -12.52 5.74 6.74
N LYS A 101 -13.27 5.53 7.81
CA LYS A 101 -12.78 5.74 9.18
C LYS A 101 -11.61 4.83 9.57
N GLU A 102 -11.52 3.68 8.92
CA GLU A 102 -10.45 2.71 9.11
C GLU A 102 -9.08 3.23 8.61
N TYR A 103 -9.06 4.26 7.76
CA TYR A 103 -7.83 4.84 7.20
C TYR A 103 -7.34 6.08 7.95
N ILE A 104 -8.23 6.78 8.66
CA ILE A 104 -7.94 8.12 9.20
C ILE A 104 -6.69 8.09 10.08
N HIS A 105 -5.79 9.06 9.84
CA HIS A 105 -4.52 9.26 10.55
C HIS A 105 -3.55 8.06 10.47
N LYS A 106 -3.57 7.32 9.35
CA LYS A 106 -2.57 6.27 9.08
C LYS A 106 -1.65 6.69 7.95
N ALA A 107 -0.40 6.21 8.00
CA ALA A 107 0.55 6.49 6.93
C ALA A 107 0.25 5.63 5.70
N VAL A 108 0.54 6.16 4.51
CA VAL A 108 0.50 5.40 3.27
C VAL A 108 1.71 5.70 2.40
N GLY A 109 2.35 4.64 1.91
CA GLY A 109 3.34 4.70 0.86
C GLY A 109 2.75 4.18 -0.46
N ILE A 110 3.14 4.80 -1.57
CA ILE A 110 2.63 4.43 -2.89
C ILE A 110 3.77 3.93 -3.77
N ALA A 111 3.54 2.81 -4.45
CA ALA A 111 4.44 2.29 -5.46
C ALA A 111 3.74 2.25 -6.81
N GLY A 112 4.26 3.01 -7.76
CA GLY A 112 3.77 3.04 -9.14
C GLY A 112 4.48 2.00 -9.99
N VAL A 113 3.74 1.38 -10.92
CA VAL A 113 4.28 0.38 -11.84
C VAL A 113 3.87 0.70 -13.27
N SER A 114 4.82 0.69 -14.20
CA SER A 114 4.49 0.83 -15.62
C SER A 114 5.40 -0.01 -16.52
N ALA A 115 4.89 -0.38 -17.70
CA ALA A 115 5.68 -0.98 -18.76
C ALA A 115 6.58 0.07 -19.45
N GLY A 116 6.19 1.34 -19.39
CA GLY A 116 6.95 2.46 -19.94
C GLY A 116 7.98 3.04 -18.95
N PRO A 117 8.72 4.08 -19.37
CA PRO A 117 9.85 4.63 -18.61
C PRO A 117 9.46 5.46 -17.39
N PHE A 118 8.19 5.84 -17.22
CA PHE A 118 7.76 6.76 -16.17
C PHE A 118 7.46 6.10 -14.82
N GLY A 119 7.45 4.75 -14.73
CA GLY A 119 7.32 4.05 -13.45
C GLY A 119 6.02 4.31 -12.70
N GLY A 120 4.94 4.68 -13.40
CA GLY A 120 3.66 4.96 -12.76
C GLY A 120 3.59 6.32 -12.03
N VAL A 121 4.39 7.30 -12.41
CA VAL A 121 4.34 8.66 -11.81
C VAL A 121 2.93 9.23 -11.84
N ARG A 122 2.20 9.06 -12.95
CA ARG A 122 0.84 9.62 -13.08
C ARG A 122 -0.18 8.92 -12.19
N VAL A 123 -0.07 7.59 -12.04
CA VAL A 123 -0.96 6.87 -11.11
C VAL A 123 -0.71 7.31 -9.68
N ILE A 124 0.55 7.54 -9.28
CA ILE A 124 0.88 8.08 -7.96
C ILE A 124 0.23 9.45 -7.78
N GLN A 125 0.45 10.39 -8.71
CA GLN A 125 -0.12 11.73 -8.64
C GLN A 125 -1.66 11.72 -8.55
N ASN A 126 -2.31 10.81 -9.26
CA ASN A 126 -3.76 10.68 -9.21
C ASN A 126 -4.27 10.02 -7.92
N LEU A 127 -3.43 9.23 -7.24
CA LEU A 127 -3.79 8.65 -5.94
C LEU A 127 -3.63 9.63 -4.78
N LEU A 128 -2.74 10.62 -4.85
CA LEU A 128 -2.52 11.57 -3.74
C LEU A 128 -3.81 12.24 -3.24
N PRO A 129 -4.67 12.82 -4.09
CA PRO A 129 -5.92 13.42 -3.62
C PRO A 129 -6.88 12.37 -3.03
N VAL A 130 -6.88 11.14 -3.54
CA VAL A 130 -7.68 10.03 -2.99
C VAL A 130 -7.21 9.68 -1.58
N MET A 131 -5.88 9.51 -1.39
CA MET A 131 -5.31 9.21 -0.07
C MET A 131 -5.64 10.30 0.94
N ARG A 132 -5.52 11.57 0.54
CA ARG A 132 -5.87 12.70 1.40
C ARG A 132 -7.34 12.66 1.82
N GLU A 133 -8.26 12.42 0.89
CA GLU A 133 -9.71 12.38 1.16
C GLU A 133 -10.09 11.21 2.06
N LEU A 134 -9.37 10.10 1.98
CA LEU A 134 -9.51 8.96 2.88
C LEU A 134 -8.89 9.19 4.28
N GLY A 135 -8.28 10.37 4.53
CA GLY A 135 -7.63 10.69 5.79
C GLY A 135 -6.26 10.03 5.98
N LEU A 136 -5.71 9.46 4.91
CA LEU A 136 -4.36 8.87 4.91
C LEU A 136 -3.29 9.96 4.77
N VAL A 137 -2.16 9.76 5.43
CA VAL A 137 -0.99 10.64 5.36
C VAL A 137 0.06 10.00 4.45
N THR A 138 0.24 10.56 3.25
CA THR A 138 1.24 10.07 2.31
C THR A 138 2.65 10.40 2.78
N ILE A 139 3.57 9.44 2.67
CA ILE A 139 4.98 9.68 2.93
C ILE A 139 5.63 10.41 1.75
N PHE A 140 6.82 10.97 1.96
CA PHE A 140 7.52 11.75 0.94
C PHE A 140 8.07 10.90 -0.22
N TRP A 141 8.55 9.68 0.07
CA TRP A 141 9.16 8.82 -0.95
C TRP A 141 8.15 7.88 -1.60
N ASP A 142 8.24 7.78 -2.92
CA ASP A 142 7.54 6.78 -3.72
C ASP A 142 8.52 5.76 -4.30
N VAL A 143 8.02 4.59 -4.70
CA VAL A 143 8.77 3.63 -5.51
C VAL A 143 8.19 3.57 -6.92
N ASN A 144 8.99 3.92 -7.91
CA ASN A 144 8.59 3.93 -9.32
C ASN A 144 9.23 2.75 -10.06
N PHE A 145 8.46 1.71 -10.34
CA PHE A 145 8.90 0.56 -11.14
C PHE A 145 8.73 0.88 -12.63
N SER A 146 9.72 1.56 -13.21
CA SER A 146 9.75 1.88 -14.64
C SER A 146 10.21 0.68 -15.47
N SER A 147 9.63 0.51 -16.67
CA SER A 147 9.96 -0.61 -17.54
C SER A 147 9.98 -1.94 -16.78
N VAL A 148 8.92 -2.23 -16.06
CA VAL A 148 8.86 -3.30 -15.05
C VAL A 148 9.31 -4.68 -15.56
N GLN A 149 9.13 -4.94 -16.86
CA GLN A 149 9.64 -6.14 -17.56
C GLN A 149 11.16 -6.22 -17.65
N LYS A 150 11.89 -5.14 -17.32
CA LYS A 150 13.34 -5.13 -17.16
C LYS A 150 13.79 -5.23 -15.71
N VAL A 151 12.87 -4.99 -14.79
CA VAL A 151 13.10 -5.08 -13.33
C VAL A 151 12.90 -6.52 -12.84
N PHE A 152 11.93 -7.22 -13.43
CA PHE A 152 11.65 -8.60 -13.09
C PHE A 152 11.66 -9.50 -14.32
N SER A 153 12.12 -10.74 -14.13
CA SER A 153 11.90 -11.81 -15.11
C SER A 153 10.41 -12.20 -15.18
N PRO A 154 9.97 -12.91 -16.22
CA PRO A 154 8.61 -13.45 -16.28
C PRO A 154 8.27 -14.39 -15.09
N ALA A 155 9.29 -15.01 -14.49
CA ALA A 155 9.15 -15.85 -13.30
C ALA A 155 9.12 -15.05 -11.99
N GLY A 156 9.36 -13.72 -12.04
CA GLY A 156 9.33 -12.83 -10.89
C GLY A 156 10.69 -12.65 -10.18
N GLU A 157 11.78 -13.13 -10.79
CA GLU A 157 13.11 -12.89 -10.27
C GLU A 157 13.51 -11.43 -10.45
N LEU A 158 14.08 -10.82 -9.41
CA LEU A 158 14.58 -9.45 -9.48
C LEU A 158 15.84 -9.39 -10.36
N LEU A 159 15.81 -8.57 -11.40
CA LEU A 159 16.92 -8.36 -12.35
C LEU A 159 17.70 -7.06 -12.09
N ASP A 160 17.15 -6.15 -11.31
CA ASP A 160 17.76 -4.86 -10.95
C ASP A 160 17.78 -4.67 -9.42
N ASP A 161 18.90 -5.02 -8.81
CA ASP A 161 19.10 -4.95 -7.35
C ASP A 161 19.06 -3.50 -6.80
N SER A 162 19.11 -2.48 -7.67
CA SER A 162 18.98 -1.09 -7.23
C SER A 162 17.64 -0.82 -6.55
N PHE A 163 16.62 -1.61 -6.86
CA PHE A 163 15.30 -1.50 -6.24
C PHE A 163 15.30 -1.87 -4.75
N ILE A 164 16.18 -2.75 -4.30
CA ILE A 164 16.32 -3.07 -2.86
C ILE A 164 16.62 -1.79 -2.06
N ARG A 165 17.58 -0.98 -2.50
CA ARG A 165 17.91 0.28 -1.81
C ARG A 165 16.80 1.32 -1.89
N ARG A 166 16.06 1.38 -3.01
CA ARG A 166 14.91 2.28 -3.16
C ARG A 166 13.77 1.89 -2.21
N ILE A 167 13.49 0.60 -2.13
CA ILE A 167 12.47 0.05 -1.23
C ILE A 167 12.89 0.26 0.22
N ASP A 168 14.16 0.01 0.58
CA ASP A 168 14.64 0.23 1.94
C ASP A 168 14.41 1.68 2.39
N LYS A 169 14.79 2.67 1.56
CA LYS A 169 14.56 4.08 1.84
C LYS A 169 13.08 4.40 2.04
N PHE A 170 12.22 3.89 1.17
CA PHE A 170 10.77 4.03 1.22
C PHE A 170 10.18 3.41 2.50
N LEU A 171 10.60 2.19 2.86
CA LEU A 171 10.11 1.48 4.03
C LEU A 171 10.57 2.11 5.34
N ASN A 172 11.82 2.60 5.40
CA ASN A 172 12.34 3.29 6.59
C ASN A 172 11.49 4.52 6.92
N GLU A 173 11.12 5.33 5.93
CA GLU A 173 10.24 6.47 6.15
C GLU A 173 8.82 6.05 6.50
N LEU A 174 8.26 5.05 5.80
CA LEU A 174 6.92 4.55 6.09
C LEU A 174 6.80 4.02 7.52
N ILE A 175 7.79 3.26 7.99
CA ILE A 175 7.84 2.71 9.34
C ILE A 175 7.99 3.84 10.38
N TRP A 176 8.82 4.84 10.10
CA TRP A 176 8.94 6.01 10.97
C TRP A 176 7.62 6.75 11.09
N MET A 177 6.95 7.05 9.96
CA MET A 177 5.67 7.74 9.94
C MET A 177 4.57 6.90 10.61
N ALA A 178 4.55 5.57 10.38
CA ALA A 178 3.62 4.65 11.04
C ALA A 178 3.72 4.70 12.56
N LYS A 179 4.95 4.69 13.10
CA LYS A 179 5.20 4.83 14.55
C LYS A 179 4.72 6.17 15.09
N THR A 180 5.02 7.25 14.38
CA THR A 180 4.66 8.62 14.76
C THR A 180 3.13 8.80 14.80
N LEU A 181 2.44 8.39 13.75
CA LEU A 181 0.98 8.52 13.67
C LEU A 181 0.26 7.57 14.63
N ARG A 182 0.81 6.36 14.86
CA ARG A 182 0.29 5.46 15.88
C ARG A 182 0.39 6.09 17.26
N TYR A 183 1.54 6.66 17.62
CA TYR A 183 1.70 7.39 18.87
C TYR A 183 0.67 8.53 18.97
N GLY A 184 0.47 9.29 17.88
CA GLY A 184 -0.56 10.34 17.82
C GLY A 184 -1.96 9.80 18.11
N ARG A 185 -2.38 8.73 17.43
CA ARG A 185 -3.70 8.11 17.64
C ARG A 185 -3.90 7.57 19.06
N GLU A 186 -2.84 7.05 19.70
CA GLU A 186 -2.91 6.42 21.01
C GLU A 186 -2.74 7.40 22.17
N GLN A 187 -2.03 8.53 21.97
CA GLN A 187 -1.57 9.40 23.05
C GLN A 187 -2.03 10.85 22.95
N VAL A 188 -2.50 11.29 21.79
CA VAL A 188 -2.88 12.69 21.55
C VAL A 188 -4.39 12.77 21.29
N ALA A 189 -5.13 13.42 22.20
CA ALA A 189 -6.54 13.64 22.01
C ALA A 189 -6.79 14.63 20.85
N ILE A 190 -7.72 14.30 19.98
CA ILE A 190 -8.26 15.26 19.00
C ILE A 190 -9.40 15.98 19.68
N SER A 191 -9.20 17.27 19.94
CA SER A 191 -10.20 18.17 20.54
C SER A 191 -11.29 18.58 19.55
#